data_80b8c8ec5dec8ab4008ac932246a3b39
#
_entry.id   80b8c8ec5dec8ab4008ac932246a3b39
#
_cell.length_a   1.000
_cell.length_b   1.000
_cell.length_c   1.000
_cell.angle_alpha   90.00
_cell.angle_beta   90.00
_cell.angle_gamma   90.00
#
_symmetry.space_group_name_H-M   'P 1'
#
loop_
_entity.id
_entity.type
_entity.pdbx_description
1 polymer ?
#
loop_
_entity_poly.entity_id
_entity_poly.type
_entity_poly.pdbx_seq_one_letter_code
_entity_poly.pdbx_strand_id
1 'polypeptide(L)'
;DLSFFLNKEKITPVKVLHNKLSVMGYRIRDFAYLTDVKTISENELKKLKNLDVLVINALKKESHISHLSLDEAIEIIKKLNPNRSYITHISHLMGFHDEIEKSLPTGINLAYDNLKIVSR
;
A
#
# COMPACT_ATOMS: atom_id res chain seq x y z
N ASP A 1 -2.13 9.38 -18.57
CA ASP A 1 -2.80 8.31 -17.84
C ASP A 1 -2.84 7.05 -18.71
N LEU A 2 -2.30 5.95 -18.23
CA LEU A 2 -2.23 4.68 -18.94
C LEU A 2 -3.35 3.72 -18.51
N SER A 3 -4.47 4.26 -18.07
CA SER A 3 -5.60 3.44 -17.61
C SER A 3 -6.12 2.51 -18.71
N PHE A 4 -6.61 1.36 -18.29
CA PHE A 4 -7.22 0.38 -19.18
C PHE A 4 -8.44 -0.26 -18.49
N PHE A 5 -9.22 -0.99 -19.26
CA PHE A 5 -10.43 -1.63 -18.75
C PHE A 5 -10.29 -3.14 -18.75
N LEU A 6 -10.76 -3.78 -17.69
CA LEU A 6 -10.86 -5.22 -17.57
C LEU A 6 -12.26 -5.53 -17.05
N ASN A 7 -13.05 -6.29 -17.81
CA ASN A 7 -14.44 -6.61 -17.46
C ASN A 7 -15.26 -5.37 -17.09
N LYS A 8 -15.12 -4.30 -17.89
CA LYS A 8 -15.79 -3.01 -17.69
C LYS A 8 -15.30 -2.21 -16.50
N GLU A 9 -14.30 -2.71 -15.76
CA GLU A 9 -13.69 -1.95 -14.68
C GLU A 9 -12.47 -1.19 -15.19
N LYS A 10 -12.39 0.10 -14.88
CA LYS A 10 -11.23 0.90 -15.20
C LYS A 10 -10.11 0.58 -14.20
N ILE A 11 -8.95 0.22 -14.74
CA ILE A 11 -7.75 -0.04 -13.94
C ILE A 11 -6.75 1.05 -14.24
N THR A 12 -6.32 1.78 -13.21
CA THR A 12 -5.35 2.86 -13.33
C THR A 12 -4.02 2.38 -12.79
N PRO A 13 -2.98 2.25 -13.63
CA PRO A 13 -1.66 1.91 -13.13
C PRO A 13 -1.05 3.08 -12.38
N VAL A 14 -0.38 2.78 -11.28
CA VAL A 14 0.32 3.74 -10.42
C VAL A 14 1.79 3.37 -10.44
N LYS A 15 2.62 4.24 -10.97
CA LYS A 15 4.05 3.98 -11.05
C LYS A 15 4.70 4.22 -9.70
N VAL A 16 5.38 3.20 -9.19
CA VAL A 16 6.12 3.30 -7.94
C VAL A 16 7.56 2.89 -8.20
N LEU A 17 8.46 3.27 -7.31
CA LEU A 17 9.87 2.90 -7.43
C LEU A 17 10.23 1.86 -6.38
N HIS A 18 10.89 0.80 -6.85
CA HIS A 18 11.54 -0.21 -6.05
C HIS A 18 13.03 -0.04 -6.26
N ASN A 19 13.67 0.75 -5.38
CA ASN A 19 15.03 1.25 -5.60
C ASN A 19 15.06 2.07 -6.90
N LYS A 20 15.83 1.67 -7.90
CA LYS A 20 15.91 2.37 -9.20
C LYS A 20 14.96 1.81 -10.26
N LEU A 21 14.23 0.74 -9.94
CA LEU A 21 13.31 0.09 -10.88
C LEU A 21 11.91 0.66 -10.75
N SER A 22 11.26 0.90 -11.89
CA SER A 22 9.85 1.25 -11.91
C SER A 22 9.02 -0.01 -11.88
N VAL A 23 8.05 -0.07 -10.98
CA VAL A 23 7.07 -1.15 -10.93
C VAL A 23 5.68 -0.53 -10.89
N MET A 24 4.66 -1.31 -11.22
CA MET A 24 3.29 -0.81 -11.26
C MET A 24 2.48 -1.35 -10.11
N GLY A 25 1.86 -0.45 -9.36
CA GLY A 25 0.69 -0.75 -8.57
C GLY A 25 -0.55 -0.45 -9.38
N TYR A 26 -1.73 -0.70 -8.83
CA TYR A 26 -2.98 -0.52 -9.56
C TYR A 26 -4.06 0.03 -8.66
N ARG A 27 -4.89 0.90 -9.25
CA ARG A 27 -6.11 1.37 -8.62
C ARG A 27 -7.32 0.87 -9.43
N ILE A 28 -8.30 0.29 -8.72
CA ILE A 28 -9.58 -0.12 -9.26
C ILE A 28 -10.65 0.52 -8.38
N ARG A 29 -11.47 1.41 -8.94
CA ARG A 29 -12.43 2.21 -8.15
C ARG A 29 -11.72 2.90 -6.99
N ASP A 30 -12.14 2.66 -5.76
CA ASP A 30 -11.55 3.24 -4.56
C ASP A 30 -10.66 2.25 -3.80
N PHE A 31 -10.14 1.25 -4.51
CA PHE A 31 -9.20 0.27 -3.99
C PHE A 31 -7.86 0.40 -4.71
N ALA A 32 -6.76 0.45 -3.98
CA ALA A 32 -5.43 0.47 -4.57
C ALA A 32 -4.54 -0.61 -3.93
N TYR A 33 -3.73 -1.25 -4.77
CA TYR A 33 -2.80 -2.30 -4.37
C TYR A 33 -1.39 -1.89 -4.83
N LEU A 34 -0.54 -1.58 -3.86
CA LEU A 34 0.82 -1.11 -4.11
C LEU A 34 1.80 -2.05 -3.40
N THR A 35 2.59 -2.77 -4.16
CA THR A 35 3.63 -3.65 -3.60
C THR A 35 4.99 -3.29 -4.19
N ASP A 36 6.04 -3.75 -3.51
CA ASP A 36 7.42 -3.49 -3.92
C ASP A 36 7.73 -1.99 -4.02
N VAL A 37 7.10 -1.20 -3.15
CA VAL A 37 7.25 0.26 -3.15
C VAL A 37 8.39 0.67 -2.24
N LYS A 38 9.23 1.60 -2.70
CA LYS A 38 10.10 2.38 -1.82
C LYS A 38 9.70 3.85 -1.86
N THR A 39 9.43 4.37 -3.05
CA THR A 39 9.02 5.78 -3.21
C THR A 39 7.91 5.91 -4.23
N ILE A 40 7.11 6.97 -4.09
CA ILE A 40 6.03 7.33 -5.00
C ILE A 40 6.13 8.83 -5.26
N SER A 41 6.15 9.24 -6.52
CA SER A 41 6.20 10.67 -6.86
C SER A 41 4.89 11.37 -6.53
N GLU A 42 4.94 12.69 -6.37
CA GLU A 42 3.74 13.49 -6.10
C GLU A 42 2.67 13.35 -7.19
N ASN A 43 3.09 13.25 -8.45
CA ASN A 43 2.14 13.06 -9.55
C ASN A 43 1.41 11.72 -9.46
N GLU A 44 2.09 10.68 -9.03
CA GLU A 44 1.47 9.36 -8.85
C GLU A 44 0.61 9.31 -7.59
N LEU A 45 0.98 10.02 -6.53
CA LEU A 45 0.15 10.13 -5.33
C LEU A 45 -1.21 10.76 -5.62
N LYS A 46 -1.30 11.64 -6.61
CA LYS A 46 -2.56 12.25 -7.01
C LYS A 46 -3.57 11.23 -7.53
N LYS A 47 -3.11 10.10 -8.07
CA LYS A 47 -3.97 9.00 -8.55
C LYS A 47 -4.57 8.20 -7.40
N LEU A 48 -4.10 8.41 -6.18
CA LEU A 48 -4.46 7.62 -4.99
C LEU A 48 -5.35 8.39 -4.02
N LYS A 49 -5.96 9.46 -4.45
CA LYS A 49 -6.86 10.25 -3.60
C LYS A 49 -8.21 9.56 -3.42
N ASN A 50 -8.83 9.80 -2.27
CA ASN A 50 -10.18 9.34 -1.96
C ASN A 50 -10.35 7.83 -2.01
N LEU A 51 -9.33 7.10 -1.54
CA LEU A 51 -9.41 5.63 -1.48
C LEU A 51 -10.27 5.18 -0.32
N ASP A 52 -11.07 4.12 -0.54
CA ASP A 52 -11.69 3.37 0.54
C ASP A 52 -10.68 2.43 1.18
N VAL A 53 -9.92 1.70 0.35
CA VAL A 53 -8.94 0.72 0.81
C VAL A 53 -7.60 0.92 0.12
N LEU A 54 -6.53 0.94 0.90
CA LEU A 54 -5.17 0.92 0.40
C LEU A 54 -4.45 -0.30 0.95
N VAL A 55 -3.86 -1.11 0.07
CA VAL A 55 -2.94 -2.18 0.44
C VAL A 55 -1.55 -1.75 0.03
N ILE A 56 -0.61 -1.71 0.97
CA ILE A 56 0.74 -1.24 0.75
C ILE A 56 1.73 -2.15 1.47
N ASN A 57 2.96 -2.23 0.98
CA ASN A 57 3.98 -3.07 1.58
C ASN A 57 4.73 -2.38 2.72
N ALA A 58 5.19 -3.19 3.67
CA ALA A 58 6.25 -2.81 4.59
C ALA A 58 7.03 -4.08 4.92
N LEU A 59 8.33 -4.09 4.66
CA LEU A 59 9.10 -5.31 4.79
C LEU A 59 9.56 -5.55 6.22
N LYS A 60 10.00 -4.51 6.92
CA LYS A 60 10.50 -4.60 8.29
C LYS A 60 10.39 -3.23 8.97
N LYS A 61 10.71 -3.18 10.26
CA LYS A 61 10.60 -1.93 11.04
C LYS A 61 11.63 -0.88 10.61
N GLU A 62 12.86 -1.30 10.31
CA GLU A 62 13.91 -0.36 9.89
C GLU A 62 13.83 -0.07 8.40
N SER A 63 14.31 1.11 8.02
CA SER A 63 14.37 1.51 6.63
C SER A 63 15.24 0.57 5.80
N HIS A 64 14.84 0.34 4.56
CA HIS A 64 15.57 -0.49 3.61
C HIS A 64 15.64 0.24 2.27
N ILE A 65 16.70 -0.02 1.51
CA ILE A 65 16.96 0.68 0.25
C ILE A 65 15.88 0.43 -0.82
N SER A 66 15.26 -0.75 -0.81
CA SER A 66 14.29 -1.17 -1.85
C SER A 66 12.84 -1.21 -1.38
N HIS A 67 12.59 -1.23 -0.08
CA HIS A 67 11.25 -1.40 0.47
C HIS A 67 10.97 -0.38 1.56
N LEU A 68 9.70 -0.09 1.75
CA LEU A 68 9.26 0.77 2.85
C LEU A 68 9.48 0.08 4.19
N SER A 69 9.91 0.84 5.18
CA SER A 69 9.80 0.42 6.58
C SER A 69 8.34 0.58 7.02
N LEU A 70 8.02 0.05 8.20
CA LEU A 70 6.68 0.23 8.77
C LEU A 70 6.35 1.72 8.94
N ASP A 71 7.26 2.51 9.49
CA ASP A 71 7.02 3.95 9.71
C ASP A 71 6.86 4.69 8.39
N GLU A 72 7.65 4.35 7.37
CA GLU A 72 7.53 4.96 6.05
C GLU A 72 6.18 4.63 5.40
N ALA A 73 5.71 3.39 5.54
CA ALA A 73 4.39 3.00 5.03
C ALA A 73 3.28 3.77 5.75
N ILE A 74 3.37 3.90 7.06
CA ILE A 74 2.39 4.65 7.86
C ILE A 74 2.34 6.11 7.41
N GLU A 75 3.49 6.73 7.14
CA GLU A 75 3.53 8.11 6.65
C GLU A 75 2.78 8.27 5.31
N ILE A 76 2.96 7.35 4.39
CA ILE A 76 2.24 7.37 3.11
C ILE A 76 0.73 7.20 3.35
N ILE A 77 0.34 6.26 4.21
CA ILE A 77 -1.06 6.03 4.55
C ILE A 77 -1.69 7.30 5.14
N LYS A 78 -1.02 7.97 6.07
CA LYS A 78 -1.52 9.20 6.66
C LYS A 78 -1.67 10.31 5.62
N LYS A 79 -0.74 10.41 4.69
CA LYS A 79 -0.79 11.41 3.62
C LYS A 79 -1.97 11.17 2.68
N LEU A 80 -2.26 9.92 2.34
CA LEU A 80 -3.36 9.55 1.45
C LEU A 80 -4.70 9.46 2.17
N ASN A 81 -4.68 9.16 3.45
CA ASN A 81 -5.84 9.09 4.34
C ASN A 81 -6.99 8.23 3.79
N PRO A 82 -6.75 6.97 3.40
CA PRO A 82 -7.83 6.08 3.00
C PRO A 82 -8.70 5.70 4.20
N ASN A 83 -9.88 5.17 3.94
CA ASN A 83 -10.76 4.72 5.03
C ASN A 83 -10.17 3.54 5.79
N ARG A 84 -9.56 2.61 5.07
CA ARG A 84 -8.90 1.44 5.65
C ARG A 84 -7.59 1.18 4.93
N SER A 85 -6.61 0.68 5.66
CA SER A 85 -5.31 0.32 5.09
C SER A 85 -4.85 -1.02 5.61
N TYR A 86 -4.20 -1.79 4.74
CA TYR A 86 -3.61 -3.07 5.08
C TYR A 86 -2.16 -3.09 4.63
N ILE A 87 -1.27 -3.52 5.52
CA ILE A 87 0.16 -3.61 5.26
C ILE A 87 0.51 -5.05 4.95
N THR A 88 1.14 -5.28 3.82
CA THR A 88 1.52 -6.60 3.32
C THR A 88 3.04 -6.72 3.12
N HIS A 89 3.53 -7.88 2.64
CA HIS A 89 4.96 -8.20 2.48
C HIS A 89 5.74 -8.12 3.79
N ILE A 90 5.10 -8.54 4.88
CA ILE A 90 5.68 -8.44 6.22
C ILE A 90 6.74 -9.49 6.42
N SER A 91 7.96 -9.04 6.78
CA SER A 91 9.06 -9.93 7.12
C SER A 91 8.91 -10.47 8.55
N HIS A 92 9.45 -11.66 8.82
CA HIS A 92 9.57 -12.17 10.19
C HIS A 92 10.39 -11.23 11.09
N LEU A 93 11.21 -10.38 10.52
CA LEU A 93 11.98 -9.36 11.25
C LEU A 93 11.09 -8.20 11.74
N MET A 94 9.84 -8.13 11.28
CA MET A 94 8.88 -7.11 11.73
C MET A 94 8.46 -7.33 13.19
N GLY A 95 8.50 -8.57 13.69
CA GLY A 95 8.03 -8.95 15.01
C GLY A 95 6.77 -9.82 14.90
N PHE A 96 6.14 -10.06 16.05
CA PHE A 96 4.91 -10.83 16.06
C PHE A 96 3.74 -10.00 15.57
N HIS A 97 2.92 -10.61 14.71
CA HIS A 97 1.77 -9.95 14.08
C HIS A 97 0.88 -9.24 15.07
N ASP A 98 0.49 -9.92 16.16
CA ASP A 98 -0.44 -9.35 17.14
C ASP A 98 0.16 -8.13 17.86
N GLU A 99 1.43 -8.19 18.20
CA GLU A 99 2.11 -7.07 18.87
C GLU A 99 2.23 -5.86 17.97
N ILE A 100 2.57 -6.07 16.70
CA ILE A 100 2.67 -4.99 15.73
C ILE A 100 1.31 -4.36 15.49
N GLU A 101 0.27 -5.18 15.29
CA GLU A 101 -1.07 -4.68 14.99
C GLU A 101 -1.62 -3.82 16.13
N LYS A 102 -1.36 -4.17 17.37
CA LYS A 102 -1.79 -3.36 18.52
C LYS A 102 -1.13 -1.97 18.54
N SER A 103 0.04 -1.85 17.95
CA SER A 103 0.78 -0.58 17.93
C SER A 103 0.37 0.32 16.76
N LEU A 104 -0.42 -0.17 15.81
CA LEU A 104 -0.78 0.58 14.62
C LEU A 104 -1.89 1.60 14.91
N PRO A 105 -1.87 2.74 14.21
CA PRO A 105 -2.99 3.69 14.28
C PRO A 105 -4.31 3.06 13.84
N THR A 106 -5.43 3.59 14.33
CA THR A 106 -6.77 3.14 13.94
C THR A 106 -6.94 3.20 12.43
N GLY A 107 -7.49 2.13 11.85
CA GLY A 107 -7.72 2.04 10.40
C GLY A 107 -6.56 1.46 9.62
N ILE A 108 -5.44 1.17 10.29
CA ILE A 108 -4.27 0.54 9.68
C ILE A 108 -4.10 -0.85 10.29
N ASN A 109 -4.09 -1.88 9.46
CA ASN A 109 -4.03 -3.27 9.89
C ASN A 109 -2.95 -4.01 9.12
N LEU A 110 -2.44 -5.11 9.68
CA LEU A 110 -1.58 -6.03 8.96
C LEU A 110 -2.42 -7.01 8.16
N ALA A 111 -2.02 -7.28 6.93
CA ALA A 111 -2.66 -8.31 6.12
C ALA A 111 -2.22 -9.70 6.62
N TYR A 112 -3.08 -10.69 6.44
CA TYR A 112 -2.81 -12.08 6.82
C TYR A 112 -3.37 -13.01 5.75
N ASP A 113 -2.93 -14.27 5.78
CA ASP A 113 -3.35 -15.26 4.80
C ASP A 113 -4.88 -15.42 4.81
N ASN A 114 -5.48 -15.49 3.63
CA ASN A 114 -6.93 -15.62 3.43
C ASN A 114 -7.77 -14.43 3.92
N LEU A 115 -7.13 -13.29 4.19
CA LEU A 115 -7.87 -12.07 4.49
C LEU A 115 -8.73 -11.66 3.29
N LYS A 116 -10.01 -11.42 3.52
CA LYS A 116 -10.92 -10.90 2.51
C LYS A 116 -11.21 -9.44 2.80
N ILE A 117 -11.06 -8.61 1.78
CA ILE A 117 -11.29 -7.17 1.88
C ILE A 117 -12.41 -6.81 0.92
N VAL A 118 -13.45 -6.16 1.45
CA VAL A 118 -14.57 -5.68 0.63
C VAL A 118 -14.44 -4.17 0.49
N SER A 119 -14.30 -3.70 -0.75
CA SER A 119 -14.22 -2.27 -1.08
C SER A 119 -15.60 -1.80 -1.59
N ARG A 120 -15.90 -0.55 -1.27
CA ARG A 120 -17.11 0.11 -1.79
C ARG A 120 -17.01 0.38 -3.29
#